data_c3faf627ca4af909225b16b70dd67bd1
#
_entry.id   c3faf627ca4af909225b16b70dd67bd1
#
_cell.length_a   1.000
_cell.length_b   1.000
_cell.length_c   1.000
_cell.angle_alpha   90.00
_cell.angle_beta   90.00
_cell.angle_gamma   90.00
#
_symmetry.space_group_name_H-M   'P 1'
#
loop_
_entity.id
_entity.type
_entity.pdbx_description
1 polymer ?
#
loop_
_entity_poly.entity_id
_entity_poly.type
_entity_poly.pdbx_seq_one_letter_code
_entity_poly.pdbx_strand_id
1 'polypeptide(L)'
;MNYIDAHSHIWTPDTAHYPLAAGYFRDNMQPRSFTAEELQGHMQPSGVNRVVLIQMSFYGFDNRYMTDMIRKYPGMFVGVAVIDQDAPDPKAEMLRQKSLGCTGFRIYPKNLPPDRWLSSESMRTMWKVGAAENLAMCCLINPQDLPALSKMCDEHPDTPVVIDHMCRIGVSGTIRDEDVTLLCSLAKHKNTTVKVSAFY
;
A
#
# COMPACT_ATOMS: atom_id res chain seq x y z
N MET A 1 11.19 14.39 19.63
CA MET A 1 10.73 13.01 19.33
C MET A 1 10.83 12.81 17.83
N ASN A 2 11.18 11.60 17.38
CA ASN A 2 11.31 11.32 15.96
C ASN A 2 10.17 10.37 15.58
N TYR A 3 9.14 10.92 14.95
CA TYR A 3 7.98 10.14 14.47
C TYR A 3 8.22 9.62 13.06
N ILE A 4 7.56 8.51 12.73
CA ILE A 4 7.45 7.96 11.39
C ILE A 4 5.98 8.04 10.98
N ASP A 5 5.67 8.72 9.88
CA ASP A 5 4.36 8.61 9.26
C ASP A 5 4.31 7.32 8.44
N ALA A 6 3.38 6.44 8.78
CA ALA A 6 3.27 5.14 8.15
C ALA A 6 2.44 5.15 6.85
N HIS A 7 1.88 6.29 6.42
CA HIS A 7 1.01 6.35 5.24
C HIS A 7 0.84 7.77 4.71
N SER A 8 1.59 8.11 3.69
CA SER A 8 1.35 9.34 2.93
C SER A 8 1.46 9.09 1.44
N HIS A 9 0.85 9.97 0.64
CA HIS A 9 0.93 9.96 -0.81
C HIS A 9 1.62 11.24 -1.27
N ILE A 10 2.31 11.17 -2.41
CA ILE A 10 2.86 12.35 -3.08
C ILE A 10 2.51 12.34 -4.56
N TRP A 11 2.33 13.51 -5.13
CA TRP A 11 2.11 13.69 -6.57
C TRP A 11 2.60 15.06 -7.02
N THR A 12 2.92 15.19 -8.30
CA THR A 12 3.50 16.39 -8.90
C THR A 12 2.61 16.90 -10.05
N PRO A 13 2.53 18.20 -10.28
CA PRO A 13 1.85 18.77 -11.45
C PRO A 13 2.60 18.51 -12.78
N ASP A 14 3.84 18.01 -12.72
CA ASP A 14 4.64 17.65 -13.90
C ASP A 14 4.17 16.33 -14.53
N THR A 15 3.00 16.39 -15.16
CA THR A 15 2.42 15.23 -15.86
C THR A 15 3.09 14.93 -17.21
N ALA A 16 4.04 15.76 -17.64
CA ALA A 16 4.86 15.47 -18.83
C ALA A 16 5.94 14.45 -18.50
N HIS A 17 6.60 14.59 -17.36
CA HIS A 17 7.62 13.65 -16.91
C HIS A 17 7.03 12.41 -16.22
N TYR A 18 5.96 12.62 -15.44
CA TYR A 18 5.24 11.58 -14.71
C TYR A 18 3.79 11.53 -15.20
N PRO A 19 3.51 10.84 -16.31
CA PRO A 19 2.19 10.81 -16.94
C PRO A 19 1.16 10.12 -16.03
N LEU A 20 -0.07 10.62 -16.10
CA LEU A 20 -1.19 9.99 -15.40
C LEU A 20 -1.58 8.68 -16.09
N ALA A 21 -1.99 7.71 -15.32
CA ALA A 21 -2.52 6.45 -15.82
C ALA A 21 -3.86 6.65 -16.55
N ALA A 22 -4.22 5.72 -17.41
CA ALA A 22 -5.48 5.75 -18.14
C ALA A 22 -6.66 5.91 -17.18
N GLY A 23 -7.58 6.79 -17.52
CA GLY A 23 -8.75 7.12 -16.71
C GLY A 23 -8.54 8.23 -15.66
N TYR A 24 -7.30 8.72 -15.50
CA TYR A 24 -7.03 9.88 -14.66
C TYR A 24 -6.70 11.12 -15.50
N PHE A 25 -7.15 12.27 -15.03
CA PHE A 25 -6.95 13.57 -15.65
C PHE A 25 -6.42 14.56 -14.62
N ARG A 26 -5.86 15.68 -15.07
CA ARG A 26 -5.35 16.73 -14.17
C ARG A 26 -6.39 17.24 -13.17
N ASP A 27 -7.67 17.22 -13.54
CA ASP A 27 -8.77 17.67 -12.68
C ASP A 27 -9.08 16.70 -11.53
N ASN A 28 -8.61 15.45 -11.62
CA ASN A 28 -8.67 14.49 -10.51
C ASN A 28 -7.65 14.82 -9.41
N MET A 29 -6.60 15.61 -9.73
CA MET A 29 -5.55 15.96 -8.78
C MET A 29 -6.04 17.13 -7.91
N GLN A 30 -6.46 16.81 -6.67
CA GLN A 30 -6.94 17.79 -5.69
C GLN A 30 -6.25 17.54 -4.34
N PRO A 31 -5.40 18.46 -3.87
CA PRO A 31 -4.88 19.64 -4.56
C PRO A 31 -4.10 19.28 -5.84
N ARG A 32 -3.80 20.27 -6.66
CA ARG A 32 -3.09 20.06 -7.94
C ARG A 32 -1.69 19.47 -7.80
N SER A 33 -1.08 19.65 -6.65
CA SER A 33 0.19 19.05 -6.24
C SER A 33 0.17 18.70 -4.77
N PHE A 34 0.95 17.70 -4.41
CA PHE A 34 1.42 17.42 -3.07
C PHE A 34 2.76 16.72 -3.20
N THR A 35 3.78 17.54 -3.48
CA THR A 35 5.13 17.03 -3.77
C THR A 35 5.84 16.54 -2.51
N ALA A 36 6.97 15.87 -2.70
CA ALA A 36 7.81 15.45 -1.58
C ALA A 36 8.29 16.65 -0.73
N GLU A 37 8.54 17.79 -1.37
CA GLU A 37 8.94 19.03 -0.71
C GLU A 37 7.78 19.65 0.10
N GLU A 38 6.56 19.64 -0.45
CA GLU A 38 5.37 20.07 0.27
C GLU A 38 5.10 19.17 1.49
N LEU A 39 5.24 17.84 1.34
CA LEU A 39 5.15 16.91 2.46
C LEU A 39 6.19 17.20 3.54
N GLN A 40 7.45 17.48 3.17
CA GLN A 40 8.50 17.86 4.13
C GLN A 40 8.14 19.10 4.94
N GLY A 41 7.47 20.08 4.32
CA GLY A 41 6.97 21.26 5.00
C GLY A 41 5.96 20.95 6.12
N HIS A 42 5.20 19.88 5.98
CA HIS A 42 4.28 19.38 7.02
C HIS A 42 4.96 18.46 8.05
N MET A 43 5.99 17.72 7.64
CA MET A 43 6.72 16.79 8.51
C MET A 43 7.48 17.53 9.62
N GLN A 44 8.20 18.58 9.26
CA GLN A 44 9.09 19.30 10.19
C GLN A 44 8.37 19.84 11.43
N PRO A 45 7.26 20.61 11.31
CA PRO A 45 6.56 21.14 12.48
C PRO A 45 5.92 20.03 13.33
N SER A 46 5.62 18.85 12.72
CA SER A 46 4.98 17.72 13.40
C SER A 46 5.98 16.75 14.06
N GLY A 47 7.29 17.00 13.93
CA GLY A 47 8.34 16.12 14.46
C GLY A 47 8.44 14.78 13.72
N VAL A 48 7.86 14.69 12.51
CA VAL A 48 7.98 13.54 11.60
C VAL A 48 9.26 13.70 10.81
N ASN A 49 10.10 12.69 10.77
CA ASN A 49 11.35 12.70 10.01
C ASN A 49 11.49 11.58 9.01
N ARG A 50 10.61 10.59 9.03
CA ARG A 50 10.53 9.50 8.05
C ARG A 50 9.08 9.24 7.64
N VAL A 51 8.87 8.84 6.39
CA VAL A 51 7.53 8.55 5.85
C VAL A 51 7.58 7.29 5.00
N VAL A 52 6.54 6.48 5.14
CA VAL A 52 6.22 5.41 4.20
C VAL A 52 5.31 6.00 3.11
N LEU A 53 5.87 6.20 1.93
CA LEU A 53 5.14 6.68 0.77
C LEU A 53 4.34 5.52 0.16
N ILE A 54 3.06 5.73 -0.02
CA ILE A 54 2.20 4.79 -0.74
C ILE A 54 2.00 5.32 -2.15
N GLN A 55 2.20 4.46 -3.15
CA GLN A 55 1.99 4.83 -4.55
C GLN A 55 0.63 5.50 -4.76
N MET A 56 0.66 6.68 -5.37
CA MET A 56 -0.57 7.42 -5.67
C MET A 56 -1.30 6.81 -6.86
N SER A 57 -2.61 6.59 -6.73
CA SER A 57 -3.44 5.95 -7.77
C SER A 57 -3.40 6.65 -9.12
N PHE A 58 -3.14 7.96 -9.15
CA PHE A 58 -3.01 8.74 -10.39
C PHE A 58 -1.99 8.16 -11.38
N TYR A 59 -0.96 7.49 -10.88
CA TYR A 59 0.12 6.95 -11.70
C TYR A 59 -0.03 5.45 -12.01
N GLY A 60 -1.07 4.79 -11.48
CA GLY A 60 -1.26 3.35 -11.68
C GLY A 60 -0.02 2.55 -11.28
N PHE A 61 0.55 1.80 -12.23
CA PHE A 61 1.76 0.99 -12.01
C PHE A 61 3.07 1.74 -12.25
N ASP A 62 3.02 3.01 -12.62
CA ASP A 62 4.23 3.82 -12.79
C ASP A 62 4.69 4.42 -11.46
N ASN A 63 5.55 3.71 -10.76
CA ASN A 63 6.08 4.12 -9.46
C ASN A 63 7.23 5.14 -9.53
N ARG A 64 7.59 5.65 -10.72
CA ARG A 64 8.79 6.47 -10.93
C ARG A 64 8.84 7.70 -10.05
N TYR A 65 7.75 8.48 -9.95
CA TYR A 65 7.78 9.69 -9.11
C TYR A 65 8.12 9.36 -7.67
N MET A 66 7.48 8.35 -7.09
CA MET A 66 7.73 7.91 -5.72
C MET A 66 9.20 7.44 -5.55
N THR A 67 9.69 6.59 -6.44
CA THR A 67 11.05 6.04 -6.33
C THR A 67 12.14 7.08 -6.60
N ASP A 68 11.89 8.07 -7.46
CA ASP A 68 12.78 9.19 -7.67
C ASP A 68 12.90 10.07 -6.41
N MET A 69 11.80 10.27 -5.68
CA MET A 69 11.83 11.01 -4.41
C MET A 69 12.51 10.21 -3.29
N ILE A 70 12.34 8.88 -3.25
CA ILE A 70 13.10 8.02 -2.33
C ILE A 70 14.61 8.17 -2.57
N ARG A 71 15.03 8.13 -3.83
CA ARG A 71 16.43 8.31 -4.22
C ARG A 71 16.95 9.73 -3.92
N LYS A 72 16.12 10.76 -4.13
CA LYS A 72 16.47 12.16 -3.89
C LYS A 72 16.67 12.48 -2.41
N TYR A 73 15.91 11.83 -1.53
CA TYR A 73 15.91 12.05 -0.09
C TYR A 73 16.24 10.76 0.69
N PRO A 74 17.48 10.27 0.61
CA PRO A 74 17.87 9.00 1.20
C PRO A 74 17.66 8.98 2.72
N GLY A 75 17.09 7.91 3.25
CA GLY A 75 16.80 7.74 4.67
C GLY A 75 15.53 8.44 5.18
N MET A 76 14.90 9.29 4.36
CA MET A 76 13.65 9.97 4.71
C MET A 76 12.42 9.17 4.28
N PHE A 77 12.45 8.59 3.10
CA PHE A 77 11.33 7.89 2.49
C PHE A 77 11.64 6.42 2.22
N VAL A 78 10.63 5.58 2.35
CA VAL A 78 10.54 4.24 1.77
C VAL A 78 9.21 4.11 1.04
N GLY A 79 9.09 3.16 0.10
CA GLY A 79 7.92 3.05 -0.75
C GLY A 79 7.08 1.79 -0.51
N VAL A 80 5.77 1.92 -0.70
CA VAL A 80 4.84 0.83 -0.97
C VAL A 80 4.36 1.00 -2.40
N ALA A 81 4.86 0.16 -3.29
CA ALA A 81 4.58 0.24 -4.72
C ALA A 81 3.23 -0.39 -5.08
N VAL A 82 2.71 -0.02 -6.24
CA VAL A 82 1.61 -0.73 -6.91
C VAL A 82 2.17 -1.35 -8.18
N ILE A 83 2.00 -2.64 -8.36
CA ILE A 83 2.40 -3.38 -9.57
C ILE A 83 1.18 -4.13 -10.13
N ASP A 84 1.31 -4.60 -11.36
CA ASP A 84 0.25 -5.46 -11.90
C ASP A 84 0.27 -6.80 -11.20
N GLN A 85 -0.69 -6.99 -10.28
CA GLN A 85 -0.85 -8.22 -9.50
C GLN A 85 -1.38 -9.41 -10.33
N ASP A 86 -1.74 -9.18 -11.59
CA ASP A 86 -2.19 -10.22 -12.53
C ASP A 86 -1.09 -10.54 -13.58
N ALA A 87 0.06 -9.87 -13.51
CA ALA A 87 1.18 -10.14 -14.40
C ALA A 87 1.64 -11.62 -14.27
N PRO A 88 2.07 -12.25 -15.38
CA PRO A 88 2.52 -13.64 -15.34
C PRO A 88 3.75 -13.87 -14.43
N ASP A 89 4.64 -12.89 -14.33
CA ASP A 89 5.79 -12.92 -13.44
C ASP A 89 5.91 -11.61 -12.64
N PRO A 90 5.23 -11.50 -11.49
CA PRO A 90 5.36 -10.33 -10.63
C PRO A 90 6.69 -10.27 -9.88
N LYS A 91 7.43 -11.38 -9.76
CA LYS A 91 8.66 -11.47 -8.97
C LYS A 91 9.74 -10.51 -9.46
N ALA A 92 9.99 -10.48 -10.78
CA ALA A 92 11.01 -9.62 -11.35
C ALA A 92 10.74 -8.14 -11.03
N GLU A 93 9.48 -7.71 -11.16
CA GLU A 93 9.07 -6.35 -10.86
C GLU A 93 9.13 -6.05 -9.35
N MET A 94 8.75 -6.98 -8.49
CA MET A 94 8.89 -6.83 -7.04
C MET A 94 10.35 -6.60 -6.64
N LEU A 95 11.28 -7.39 -7.16
CA LEU A 95 12.71 -7.25 -6.87
C LEU A 95 13.26 -5.92 -7.43
N ARG A 96 12.81 -5.51 -8.60
CA ARG A 96 13.16 -4.19 -9.16
C ARG A 96 12.68 -3.06 -8.24
N GLN A 97 11.44 -3.07 -7.80
CA GLN A 97 10.91 -2.04 -6.89
C GLN A 97 11.63 -2.06 -5.53
N LYS A 98 11.96 -3.24 -5.01
CA LYS A 98 12.80 -3.37 -3.81
C LYS A 98 14.13 -2.65 -3.96
N SER A 99 14.82 -2.84 -5.10
CA SER A 99 16.11 -2.20 -5.38
C SER A 99 16.00 -0.67 -5.47
N LEU A 100 14.80 -0.13 -5.72
CA LEU A 100 14.49 1.30 -5.76
C LEU A 100 14.01 1.86 -4.41
N GLY A 101 14.02 1.06 -3.34
CA GLY A 101 13.69 1.48 -1.99
C GLY A 101 12.25 1.20 -1.56
N CYS A 102 11.51 0.35 -2.30
CA CYS A 102 10.20 -0.11 -1.86
C CYS A 102 10.34 -1.27 -0.86
N THR A 103 9.50 -1.25 0.19
CA THR A 103 9.47 -2.23 1.28
C THR A 103 8.17 -3.03 1.31
N GLY A 104 7.26 -2.77 0.38
CA GLY A 104 5.99 -3.48 0.30
C GLY A 104 5.22 -3.13 -0.97
N PHE A 105 4.08 -3.80 -1.12
CA PHE A 105 3.20 -3.66 -2.29
C PHE A 105 1.76 -3.51 -1.84
N ARG A 106 1.06 -2.49 -2.35
CA ARG A 106 -0.37 -2.35 -2.14
C ARG A 106 -1.10 -3.33 -3.05
N ILE A 107 -1.95 -4.17 -2.45
CA ILE A 107 -2.83 -5.12 -3.14
C ILE A 107 -4.29 -4.81 -2.82
N TYR A 108 -5.16 -5.07 -3.78
CA TYR A 108 -6.60 -4.79 -3.67
C TYR A 108 -7.41 -5.67 -4.65
N PRO A 109 -8.71 -5.95 -4.37
CA PRO A 109 -9.48 -6.99 -5.05
C PRO A 109 -9.88 -6.71 -6.51
N LYS A 110 -9.71 -5.49 -7.06
CA LYS A 110 -10.10 -5.14 -8.45
C LYS A 110 -11.52 -5.62 -8.82
N ASN A 111 -12.49 -5.49 -7.91
CA ASN A 111 -13.86 -5.98 -8.07
C ASN A 111 -14.01 -7.51 -8.20
N LEU A 112 -13.00 -8.29 -7.90
CA LEU A 112 -13.11 -9.75 -7.80
C LEU A 112 -13.58 -10.15 -6.39
N PRO A 113 -14.31 -11.26 -6.25
CA PRO A 113 -14.66 -11.78 -4.93
C PRO A 113 -13.40 -12.24 -4.18
N PRO A 114 -13.43 -12.22 -2.82
CA PRO A 114 -12.25 -12.43 -1.97
C PRO A 114 -11.47 -13.71 -2.25
N ASP A 115 -12.17 -14.80 -2.48
CA ASP A 115 -11.60 -16.12 -2.78
C ASP A 115 -10.95 -16.22 -4.18
N ARG A 116 -11.25 -15.28 -5.06
CA ARG A 116 -10.73 -15.27 -6.43
C ARG A 116 -9.47 -14.43 -6.57
N TRP A 117 -9.45 -13.20 -6.06
CA TRP A 117 -8.31 -12.32 -6.26
C TRP A 117 -7.06 -12.73 -5.46
N LEU A 118 -7.24 -13.32 -4.27
CA LEU A 118 -6.12 -13.82 -3.45
C LEU A 118 -5.60 -15.19 -3.92
N SER A 119 -6.39 -15.97 -4.65
CA SER A 119 -6.04 -17.35 -5.02
C SER A 119 -5.28 -17.47 -6.33
N SER A 120 -5.07 -16.40 -7.09
CA SER A 120 -4.33 -16.44 -8.35
C SER A 120 -2.89 -16.90 -8.16
N GLU A 121 -2.28 -17.53 -9.18
CA GLU A 121 -0.88 -17.95 -9.13
C GLU A 121 0.08 -16.76 -8.98
N SER A 122 -0.21 -15.67 -9.67
CA SER A 122 0.53 -14.41 -9.54
C SER A 122 0.49 -13.89 -8.10
N MET A 123 -0.69 -13.84 -7.47
CA MET A 123 -0.82 -13.39 -6.09
C MET A 123 -0.04 -14.32 -5.13
N ARG A 124 -0.14 -15.65 -5.28
CA ARG A 124 0.65 -16.60 -4.49
C ARG A 124 2.16 -16.40 -4.67
N THR A 125 2.59 -16.06 -5.89
CA THR A 125 3.98 -15.70 -6.17
C THR A 125 4.37 -14.43 -5.41
N MET A 126 3.53 -13.39 -5.43
CA MET A 126 3.79 -12.16 -4.66
C MET A 126 3.95 -12.43 -3.16
N TRP A 127 3.09 -13.29 -2.60
CA TRP A 127 3.17 -13.66 -1.18
C TRP A 127 4.46 -14.42 -0.85
N LYS A 128 4.85 -15.40 -1.69
CA LYS A 128 6.12 -16.13 -1.52
C LYS A 128 7.34 -15.20 -1.61
N VAL A 129 7.34 -14.29 -2.56
CA VAL A 129 8.42 -13.29 -2.69
C VAL A 129 8.40 -12.34 -1.50
N GLY A 130 7.21 -11.94 -1.02
CA GLY A 130 7.04 -11.13 0.19
C GLY A 130 7.72 -11.76 1.41
N ALA A 131 7.49 -13.06 1.63
CA ALA A 131 8.15 -13.80 2.71
C ALA A 131 9.67 -13.85 2.53
N ALA A 132 10.14 -14.26 1.34
CA ALA A 132 11.57 -14.47 1.06
C ALA A 132 12.38 -13.17 1.14
N GLU A 133 11.80 -12.05 0.77
CA GLU A 133 12.47 -10.75 0.60
C GLU A 133 12.10 -9.74 1.69
N ASN A 134 11.28 -10.14 2.67
CA ASN A 134 10.72 -9.28 3.72
C ASN A 134 10.01 -8.05 3.15
N LEU A 135 9.09 -8.28 2.18
CA LEU A 135 8.29 -7.25 1.53
C LEU A 135 6.84 -7.37 1.97
N ALA A 136 6.27 -6.29 2.49
CA ALA A 136 4.92 -6.32 3.04
C ALA A 136 3.83 -6.35 1.95
N MET A 137 2.81 -7.19 2.14
CA MET A 137 1.55 -7.13 1.41
C MET A 137 0.62 -6.14 2.12
N CYS A 138 0.47 -4.94 1.55
CA CYS A 138 -0.34 -3.86 2.11
C CYS A 138 -1.75 -3.93 1.51
N CYS A 139 -2.69 -4.46 2.29
CA CYS A 139 -4.02 -4.82 1.83
C CYS A 139 -5.01 -3.65 1.97
N LEU A 140 -5.42 -3.06 0.85
CA LEU A 140 -6.53 -2.10 0.80
C LEU A 140 -7.83 -2.86 0.51
N ILE A 141 -8.49 -3.30 1.56
CA ILE A 141 -9.61 -4.25 1.52
C ILE A 141 -10.78 -3.81 2.38
N ASN A 142 -11.88 -4.52 2.26
CA ASN A 142 -13.08 -4.35 3.09
C ASN A 142 -13.27 -5.55 4.02
N PRO A 143 -14.15 -5.47 5.03
CA PRO A 143 -14.33 -6.56 6.02
C PRO A 143 -14.66 -7.93 5.41
N GLN A 144 -15.41 -7.98 4.31
CA GLN A 144 -15.74 -9.25 3.64
C GLN A 144 -14.51 -9.99 3.08
N ASP A 145 -13.36 -9.30 2.91
CA ASP A 145 -12.12 -9.91 2.41
C ASP A 145 -11.30 -10.59 3.53
N LEU A 146 -11.59 -10.29 4.80
CA LEU A 146 -10.80 -10.74 5.96
C LEU A 146 -10.72 -12.28 6.09
N PRO A 147 -11.79 -13.08 5.83
CA PRO A 147 -11.67 -14.52 5.89
C PRO A 147 -10.69 -15.08 4.85
N ALA A 148 -10.71 -14.56 3.62
CA ALA A 148 -9.77 -14.96 2.58
C ALA A 148 -8.34 -14.51 2.90
N LEU A 149 -8.17 -13.29 3.43
CA LEU A 149 -6.87 -12.81 3.90
C LEU A 149 -6.32 -13.70 5.03
N SER A 150 -7.15 -14.08 6.01
CA SER A 150 -6.74 -14.98 7.10
C SER A 150 -6.22 -16.31 6.55
N LYS A 151 -6.89 -16.88 5.54
CA LYS A 151 -6.45 -18.12 4.87
C LYS A 151 -5.08 -17.91 4.20
N MET A 152 -4.85 -16.79 3.51
CA MET A 152 -3.54 -16.49 2.92
C MET A 152 -2.45 -16.34 3.98
N CYS A 153 -2.75 -15.75 5.14
CA CYS A 153 -1.81 -15.67 6.26
C CYS A 153 -1.50 -17.05 6.85
N ASP A 154 -2.47 -17.97 6.90
CA ASP A 154 -2.24 -19.36 7.32
C ASP A 154 -1.35 -20.12 6.30
N GLU A 155 -1.56 -19.92 4.98
CA GLU A 155 -0.76 -20.53 3.92
C GLU A 155 0.66 -19.93 3.79
N HIS A 156 0.84 -18.67 4.17
CA HIS A 156 2.10 -17.91 4.05
C HIS A 156 2.45 -17.17 5.36
N PRO A 157 2.75 -17.89 6.45
CA PRO A 157 2.88 -17.29 7.78
C PRO A 157 4.09 -16.35 7.94
N ASP A 158 5.06 -16.42 7.02
CA ASP A 158 6.25 -15.58 7.05
C ASP A 158 6.13 -14.29 6.23
N THR A 159 5.03 -14.11 5.49
CA THR A 159 4.80 -12.91 4.70
C THR A 159 4.32 -11.78 5.60
N PRO A 160 5.03 -10.62 5.66
CA PRO A 160 4.53 -9.46 6.38
C PRO A 160 3.24 -8.94 5.75
N VAL A 161 2.22 -8.70 6.55
CA VAL A 161 0.91 -8.21 6.10
C VAL A 161 0.55 -6.93 6.82
N VAL A 162 0.13 -5.92 6.07
CA VAL A 162 -0.37 -4.67 6.60
C VAL A 162 -1.80 -4.46 6.10
N ILE A 163 -2.76 -4.37 7.01
CA ILE A 163 -4.15 -4.07 6.69
C ILE A 163 -4.32 -2.55 6.77
N ASP A 164 -4.57 -1.93 5.62
CA ASP A 164 -4.74 -0.49 5.55
C ASP A 164 -6.09 -0.04 6.16
N HIS A 165 -6.07 1.09 6.88
CA HIS A 165 -7.25 1.85 7.29
C HIS A 165 -8.28 1.03 8.08
N MET A 166 -7.83 0.22 9.05
CA MET A 166 -8.72 -0.65 9.86
C MET A 166 -9.69 -1.47 8.98
N CYS A 167 -9.20 -1.97 7.84
CA CYS A 167 -10.02 -2.71 6.86
C CYS A 167 -11.23 -1.91 6.35
N ARG A 168 -11.15 -0.56 6.36
CA ARG A 168 -12.21 0.36 5.96
C ARG A 168 -13.55 0.16 6.73
N ILE A 169 -13.47 -0.40 7.96
CA ILE A 169 -14.64 -0.52 8.84
C ILE A 169 -15.18 0.88 9.12
N GLY A 170 -16.48 1.06 8.97
CA GLY A 170 -17.15 2.35 9.20
C GLY A 170 -17.21 3.29 7.98
N VAL A 171 -16.57 2.96 6.85
CA VAL A 171 -16.64 3.81 5.63
C VAL A 171 -18.06 4.05 5.11
N SER A 172 -18.99 3.15 5.41
CA SER A 172 -20.41 3.28 5.09
C SER A 172 -21.20 4.17 6.06
N GLY A 173 -20.54 4.72 7.10
CA GLY A 173 -21.18 5.44 8.20
C GLY A 173 -21.67 4.52 9.33
N THR A 174 -21.48 3.21 9.23
CA THR A 174 -21.89 2.24 10.25
C THR A 174 -20.73 1.30 10.59
N ILE A 175 -20.43 1.20 11.88
CA ILE A 175 -19.48 0.22 12.41
C ILE A 175 -20.31 -0.99 12.90
N ARG A 176 -20.04 -2.17 12.35
CA ARG A 176 -20.68 -3.42 12.75
C ARG A 176 -19.74 -4.23 13.64
N ASP A 177 -20.25 -4.75 14.74
CA ASP A 177 -19.46 -5.53 15.70
C ASP A 177 -18.85 -6.79 15.08
N GLU A 178 -19.56 -7.40 14.13
CA GLU A 178 -19.03 -8.55 13.39
C GLU A 178 -17.79 -8.21 12.55
N ASP A 179 -17.74 -7.03 11.93
CA ASP A 179 -16.57 -6.60 11.14
C ASP A 179 -15.36 -6.36 12.07
N VAL A 180 -15.59 -5.73 13.21
CA VAL A 180 -14.55 -5.54 14.24
C VAL A 180 -14.04 -6.89 14.75
N THR A 181 -14.94 -7.81 15.05
CA THR A 181 -14.60 -9.17 15.51
C THR A 181 -13.76 -9.91 14.47
N LEU A 182 -14.15 -9.84 13.19
CA LEU A 182 -13.38 -10.43 12.09
C LEU A 182 -11.98 -9.83 12.00
N LEU A 183 -11.85 -8.51 12.07
CA LEU A 183 -10.53 -7.86 12.03
C LEU A 183 -9.67 -8.29 13.23
N CYS A 184 -10.23 -8.31 14.43
CA CYS A 184 -9.53 -8.75 15.65
C CYS A 184 -9.10 -10.22 15.58
N SER A 185 -9.84 -11.07 14.88
CA SER A 185 -9.49 -12.50 14.71
C SER A 185 -8.17 -12.72 13.98
N LEU A 186 -7.71 -11.73 13.18
CA LEU A 186 -6.43 -11.80 12.48
C LEU A 186 -5.22 -11.59 13.43
N ALA A 187 -5.43 -11.19 14.68
CA ALA A 187 -4.37 -11.08 15.69
C ALA A 187 -3.65 -12.42 15.97
N LYS A 188 -4.24 -13.56 15.59
CA LYS A 188 -3.58 -14.88 15.64
C LYS A 188 -2.36 -14.97 14.72
N HIS A 189 -2.30 -14.17 13.65
CA HIS A 189 -1.21 -14.14 12.69
C HIS A 189 -0.12 -13.15 13.12
N LYS A 190 1.04 -13.65 13.49
CA LYS A 190 2.13 -12.86 14.09
C LYS A 190 2.70 -11.76 13.18
N ASN A 191 2.61 -11.95 11.87
CA ASN A 191 3.16 -11.02 10.87
C ASN A 191 2.12 -10.03 10.34
N THR A 192 0.95 -9.93 10.99
CA THR A 192 -0.13 -9.04 10.57
C THR A 192 -0.16 -7.77 11.43
N THR A 193 -0.21 -6.63 10.77
CA THR A 193 -0.31 -5.30 11.38
C THR A 193 -1.51 -4.56 10.81
N VAL A 194 -2.19 -3.76 11.62
CA VAL A 194 -3.31 -2.92 11.18
C VAL A 194 -2.91 -1.46 11.26
N LYS A 195 -3.12 -0.70 10.19
CA LYS A 195 -2.99 0.76 10.20
C LYS A 195 -4.26 1.41 10.75
N VAL A 196 -4.09 2.16 11.83
CA VAL A 196 -5.13 3.00 12.42
C VAL A 196 -5.04 4.37 11.76
N SER A 197 -5.77 4.57 10.66
CA SER A 197 -5.70 5.76 9.81
C SER A 197 -6.96 5.92 8.95
N ALA A 198 -7.06 7.02 8.18
CA ALA A 198 -8.18 7.36 7.31
C ALA A 198 -9.52 7.42 8.07
N PHE A 199 -9.52 8.24 9.10
CA PHE A 199 -10.75 8.60 9.83
C PHE A 199 -11.52 9.61 8.98
N TYR A 200 -12.62 9.18 8.39
CA TYR A 200 -13.51 10.02 7.58
C TYR A 200 -14.70 10.47 8.38
#